data_6910cf460e55fef1ece9620e514ab93b
#
_entry.id   6910cf460e55fef1ece9620e514ab93b
#
_cell.length_a   1.000
_cell.length_b   1.000
_cell.length_c   1.000
_cell.angle_alpha   90.00
_cell.angle_beta   90.00
_cell.angle_gamma   90.00
#
_symmetry.space_group_name_H-M   'P 1'
#
loop_
_entity.id
_entity.type
_entity.pdbx_description
1 polymer ?
#
loop_
_entity_poly.entity_id
_entity_poly.type
_entity_poly.pdbx_seq_one_letter_code
_entity_poly.pdbx_strand_id
1 'polypeptide(L)'
;MDDVADVASDYLMDIFKASTCDRMEECLNAVNRKITDDMLEVLSKPYRSEEVKTALFQMGPTKALGPDGMNALFYQNFWHIIGNEVIDVVLDFLHTGHMVLDINYTHIVLIPKVKKLGKWQISDLLAYVT
;
A
#
# COMPACT_ATOMS: atom_id res chain seq x y z
N MET A 1 -18.77 -8.02 -26.78
CA MET A 1 -18.30 -6.69 -26.35
C MET A 1 -17.75 -6.92 -24.96
N ASP A 2 -16.45 -7.12 -24.88
CA ASP A 2 -15.82 -7.40 -23.58
C ASP A 2 -16.10 -6.22 -22.66
N ASP A 3 -16.49 -6.49 -21.44
CA ASP A 3 -16.77 -5.45 -20.47
C ASP A 3 -15.45 -4.68 -20.22
N VAL A 4 -15.53 -3.35 -20.12
CA VAL A 4 -14.36 -2.51 -19.81
C VAL A 4 -13.69 -2.95 -18.53
N ALA A 5 -14.46 -3.47 -17.58
CA ALA A 5 -13.96 -4.02 -16.34
C ALA A 5 -13.08 -5.25 -16.56
N ASP A 6 -13.45 -6.16 -17.47
CA ASP A 6 -12.67 -7.36 -17.78
C ASP A 6 -11.33 -7.00 -18.41
N VAL A 7 -11.34 -6.09 -19.40
CA VAL A 7 -10.11 -5.62 -20.08
C VAL A 7 -9.17 -4.92 -19.10
N ALA A 8 -9.70 -4.10 -18.20
CA ALA A 8 -8.90 -3.43 -17.19
C ALA A 8 -8.34 -4.41 -16.14
N SER A 9 -9.12 -5.40 -15.75
CA SER A 9 -8.72 -6.43 -14.80
C SER A 9 -7.58 -7.28 -15.37
N ASP A 10 -7.69 -7.75 -16.60
CA ASP A 10 -6.65 -8.53 -17.27
C ASP A 10 -5.34 -7.75 -17.40
N TYR A 11 -5.44 -6.47 -17.78
CA TYR A 11 -4.27 -5.59 -17.87
C TYR A 11 -3.59 -5.39 -16.53
N LEU A 12 -4.35 -5.13 -15.46
CA LEU A 12 -3.79 -4.94 -14.12
C LEU A 12 -3.18 -6.24 -13.59
N MET A 13 -3.82 -7.38 -13.81
CA MET A 13 -3.25 -8.68 -13.43
C MET A 13 -1.93 -8.96 -14.15
N ASP A 14 -1.80 -8.58 -15.42
CA ASP A 14 -0.56 -8.76 -16.16
C ASP A 14 0.57 -7.84 -15.66
N ILE A 15 0.25 -6.57 -15.36
CA ILE A 15 1.23 -5.63 -14.78
C ILE A 15 1.73 -6.09 -13.41
N PHE A 16 0.85 -6.59 -12.56
CA PHE A 16 1.21 -7.04 -11.21
C PHE A 16 1.79 -8.45 -11.17
N LYS A 17 1.86 -9.13 -12.31
CA LYS A 17 2.49 -10.43 -12.41
C LYS A 17 4.01 -10.29 -12.27
N ALA A 18 4.56 -10.97 -11.27
CA ALA A 18 6.01 -11.01 -11.11
C ALA A 18 6.70 -11.63 -12.32
N SER A 19 7.65 -10.92 -12.91
CA SER A 19 8.53 -11.46 -13.96
C SER A 19 9.78 -12.07 -13.33
N THR A 20 10.30 -13.12 -13.94
CA THR A 20 11.62 -13.66 -13.57
C THR A 20 12.70 -12.67 -14.02
N CYS A 21 13.56 -12.29 -13.09
CA CYS A 21 14.71 -11.44 -13.40
C CYS A 21 15.97 -12.30 -13.56
N ASP A 22 16.32 -12.63 -14.79
CA ASP A 22 17.47 -13.51 -15.09
C ASP A 22 18.84 -12.87 -14.80
N ARG A 23 18.89 -11.55 -14.60
CA ARG A 23 20.12 -10.79 -14.33
C ARG A 23 20.08 -10.01 -13.02
N MET A 24 19.40 -10.53 -12.02
CA MET A 24 19.30 -9.85 -10.73
C MET A 24 20.65 -9.62 -10.06
N GLU A 25 21.53 -10.62 -10.07
CA GLU A 25 22.87 -10.51 -9.50
C GLU A 25 23.72 -9.43 -10.19
N GLU A 26 23.64 -9.34 -11.52
CA GLU A 26 24.36 -8.33 -12.30
C GLU A 26 23.89 -6.91 -11.92
N CYS A 27 22.56 -6.72 -11.78
CA CYS A 27 22.00 -5.45 -11.35
C CYS A 27 22.37 -5.12 -9.90
N LEU A 28 22.33 -6.09 -8.99
CA LEU A 28 22.69 -5.88 -7.60
C LEU A 28 24.18 -5.55 -7.42
N ASN A 29 25.06 -6.19 -8.19
CA ASN A 29 26.50 -5.91 -8.16
C ASN A 29 26.85 -4.51 -8.69
N ALA A 30 26.01 -3.93 -9.55
CA ALA A 30 26.18 -2.57 -10.06
C ALA A 30 25.77 -1.49 -9.03
N VAL A 31 25.08 -1.86 -7.96
CA VAL A 31 24.61 -0.95 -6.93
C VAL A 31 25.52 -1.03 -5.70
N ASN A 32 26.19 0.07 -5.37
CA ASN A 32 26.97 0.14 -4.14
C ASN A 32 26.07 -0.07 -2.91
N ARG A 33 26.54 -0.86 -1.95
CA ARG A 33 25.84 -1.07 -0.67
C ARG A 33 25.55 0.26 -0.01
N LYS A 34 24.28 0.59 0.15
CA LYS A 34 23.78 1.82 0.79
C LYS A 34 23.49 1.64 2.27
N ILE A 35 23.12 0.42 2.65
CA ILE A 35 22.75 0.09 4.04
C ILE A 35 24.01 -0.34 4.76
N THR A 36 24.37 0.41 5.81
CA THR A 36 25.47 0.08 6.72
C THR A 36 25.03 -1.00 7.71
N ASP A 37 26.00 -1.62 8.40
CA ASP A 37 25.69 -2.63 9.42
C ASP A 37 24.90 -2.03 10.58
N ASP A 38 25.20 -0.80 10.99
CA ASP A 38 24.45 -0.07 12.02
C ASP A 38 22.99 0.19 11.61
N MET A 39 22.76 0.56 10.33
CA MET A 39 21.41 0.71 9.78
C MET A 39 20.66 -0.62 9.77
N LEU A 40 21.36 -1.71 9.41
CA LEU A 40 20.76 -3.05 9.41
C LEU A 40 20.37 -3.48 10.83
N GLU A 41 21.21 -3.23 11.83
CA GLU A 41 20.89 -3.49 13.22
C GLU A 41 19.63 -2.74 13.67
N VAL A 42 19.50 -1.47 13.31
CA VAL A 42 18.30 -0.66 13.63
C VAL A 42 17.06 -1.21 12.93
N LEU A 43 17.17 -1.55 11.64
CA LEU A 43 16.04 -2.06 10.84
C LEU A 43 15.60 -3.47 11.25
N SER A 44 16.50 -4.24 11.87
CA SER A 44 16.20 -5.62 12.31
C SER A 44 15.64 -5.70 13.73
N LYS A 45 15.47 -4.56 14.42
CA LYS A 45 14.87 -4.55 15.76
C LYS A 45 13.39 -4.95 15.69
N PRO A 46 12.89 -5.67 16.70
CA PRO A 46 11.47 -5.98 16.78
C PRO A 46 10.65 -4.68 16.90
N TYR A 47 9.51 -4.67 16.23
CA TYR A 47 8.57 -3.54 16.26
C TYR A 47 7.99 -3.34 17.67
N ARG A 48 7.77 -2.08 18.03
CA ARG A 48 7.28 -1.67 19.35
C ARG A 48 6.01 -0.84 19.25
N SER A 49 5.23 -0.86 20.31
CA SER A 49 3.99 -0.08 20.43
C SER A 49 4.18 1.43 20.26
N GLU A 50 5.32 1.95 20.74
CA GLU A 50 5.66 3.37 20.59
C GLU A 50 5.89 3.77 19.12
N GLU A 51 6.41 2.85 18.31
CA GLU A 51 6.63 3.09 16.88
C GLU A 51 5.30 3.14 16.14
N VAL A 52 4.36 2.26 16.46
CA VAL A 52 2.99 2.27 15.90
C VAL A 52 2.31 3.61 16.21
N LYS A 53 2.35 4.03 17.46
CA LYS A 53 1.79 5.32 17.88
C LYS A 53 2.46 6.49 17.15
N THR A 54 3.78 6.49 17.12
CA THR A 54 4.57 7.56 16.47
C THR A 54 4.24 7.65 14.98
N ALA A 55 4.18 6.52 14.28
CA ALA A 55 3.84 6.47 12.87
C ALA A 55 2.44 7.04 12.61
N LEU A 56 1.44 6.67 13.41
CA LEU A 56 0.08 7.21 13.29
C LEU A 56 0.04 8.73 13.51
N PHE A 57 0.76 9.24 14.51
CA PHE A 57 0.75 10.67 14.82
C PHE A 57 1.59 11.52 13.84
N GLN A 58 2.47 10.88 13.06
CA GLN A 58 3.19 11.51 11.94
C GLN A 58 2.35 11.56 10.66
N MET A 59 1.28 10.78 10.57
CA MET A 59 0.36 10.84 9.42
C MET A 59 -0.37 12.17 9.37
N GLY A 60 -0.50 12.73 8.16
CA GLY A 60 -1.34 13.92 7.95
C GLY A 60 -2.80 13.64 8.35
N PRO A 61 -3.39 14.44 9.24
CA PRO A 61 -4.67 14.14 9.86
C PRO A 61 -5.84 14.01 8.87
N THR A 62 -5.76 14.73 7.74
CA THR A 62 -6.82 14.81 6.72
C THR A 62 -6.45 14.07 5.43
N LYS A 63 -5.53 13.10 5.48
CA LYS A 63 -5.25 12.26 4.31
C LYS A 63 -6.48 11.46 3.90
N ALA A 64 -6.45 10.96 2.65
CA ALA A 64 -7.54 10.22 2.04
C ALA A 64 -8.12 9.17 2.99
N LEU A 65 -9.44 9.12 3.03
CA LEU A 65 -10.21 8.16 3.82
C LEU A 65 -10.05 6.76 3.21
N GLY A 66 -9.93 5.76 4.06
CA GLY A 66 -10.11 4.37 3.65
C GLY A 66 -11.58 4.07 3.33
N PRO A 67 -11.88 2.82 2.93
CA PRO A 67 -13.26 2.37 2.67
C PRO A 67 -14.20 2.54 3.87
N ASP A 68 -13.65 2.55 5.08
CA ASP A 68 -14.34 2.77 6.36
C ASP A 68 -14.73 4.23 6.61
N GLY A 69 -14.27 5.16 5.77
CA GLY A 69 -14.51 6.60 5.93
C GLY A 69 -13.74 7.25 7.08
N MET A 70 -12.78 6.55 7.69
CA MET A 70 -11.99 7.05 8.81
C MET A 70 -10.62 7.56 8.33
N ASN A 71 -10.24 8.74 8.81
CA ASN A 71 -8.93 9.31 8.55
C ASN A 71 -8.01 9.20 9.77
N ALA A 72 -6.74 9.56 9.60
CA ALA A 72 -5.77 9.53 10.70
C ALA A 72 -6.21 10.39 11.90
N LEU A 73 -6.93 11.51 11.66
CA LEU A 73 -7.45 12.37 12.71
C LEU A 73 -8.41 11.66 13.67
N PHE A 74 -9.25 10.75 13.14
CA PHE A 74 -10.12 9.93 13.99
C PHE A 74 -9.30 9.10 14.98
N TYR A 75 -8.33 8.34 14.48
CA TYR A 75 -7.48 7.51 15.32
C TYR A 75 -6.60 8.32 16.29
N GLN A 76 -6.11 9.48 15.87
CA GLN A 76 -5.35 10.38 16.75
C GLN A 76 -6.19 10.92 17.89
N ASN A 77 -7.43 11.36 17.63
CA ASN A 77 -8.32 11.92 18.65
C ASN A 77 -8.83 10.85 19.63
N PHE A 78 -9.12 9.66 19.15
CA PHE A 78 -9.64 8.56 19.95
C PHE A 78 -8.57 7.56 20.40
N TRP A 79 -7.28 7.92 20.28
CA TRP A 79 -6.17 7.06 20.64
C TRP A 79 -6.26 6.52 22.08
N HIS A 80 -6.74 7.31 23.00
CA HIS A 80 -6.91 6.94 24.40
C HIS A 80 -7.97 5.82 24.63
N ILE A 81 -8.82 5.58 23.63
CA ILE A 81 -9.85 4.53 23.67
C ILE A 81 -9.39 3.31 22.88
N ILE A 82 -8.96 3.51 21.63
CA ILE A 82 -8.72 2.41 20.65
C ILE A 82 -7.24 2.10 20.41
N GLY A 83 -6.34 2.82 21.07
CA GLY A 83 -4.91 2.72 20.78
C GLY A 83 -4.32 1.32 21.04
N ASN A 84 -4.80 0.60 22.05
CA ASN A 84 -4.33 -0.74 22.34
C ASN A 84 -4.72 -1.74 21.25
N GLU A 85 -5.97 -1.69 20.80
CA GLU A 85 -6.48 -2.55 19.73
C GLU A 85 -5.74 -2.28 18.41
N VAL A 86 -5.46 -1.01 18.11
CA VAL A 86 -4.67 -0.65 16.91
C VAL A 86 -3.24 -1.19 17.02
N ILE A 87 -2.60 -1.04 18.17
CA ILE A 87 -1.25 -1.58 18.41
C ILE A 87 -1.24 -3.09 18.22
N ASP A 88 -2.17 -3.80 18.83
CA ASP A 88 -2.23 -5.26 18.80
C ASP A 88 -2.40 -5.78 17.37
N VAL A 89 -3.32 -5.20 16.59
CA VAL A 89 -3.55 -5.57 15.19
C VAL A 89 -2.32 -5.28 14.32
N VAL A 90 -1.70 -4.11 14.49
CA VAL A 90 -0.52 -3.74 13.69
C VAL A 90 0.69 -4.60 14.03
N LEU A 91 0.95 -4.84 15.32
CA LEU A 91 2.07 -5.68 15.74
C LEU A 91 1.86 -7.14 15.33
N ASP A 92 0.64 -7.68 15.45
CA ASP A 92 0.33 -9.02 14.97
C ASP A 92 0.63 -9.14 13.47
N PHE A 93 0.15 -8.20 12.65
CA PHE A 93 0.47 -8.18 11.23
C PHE A 93 1.98 -8.12 10.96
N LEU A 94 2.71 -7.23 11.65
CA LEU A 94 4.15 -7.06 11.43
C LEU A 94 4.97 -8.29 11.85
N HIS A 95 4.51 -9.04 12.85
CA HIS A 95 5.19 -10.25 13.32
C HIS A 95 4.82 -11.51 12.53
N THR A 96 3.56 -11.62 12.10
CA THR A 96 3.03 -12.84 11.46
C THR A 96 2.96 -12.74 9.93
N GLY A 97 2.90 -11.53 9.40
CA GLY A 97 2.60 -11.26 7.98
C GLY A 97 1.12 -11.50 7.61
N HIS A 98 0.26 -11.85 8.57
CA HIS A 98 -1.16 -12.10 8.32
C HIS A 98 -1.96 -10.80 8.44
N MET A 99 -2.40 -10.29 7.30
CA MET A 99 -3.30 -9.13 7.26
C MET A 99 -4.76 -9.57 7.30
N VAL A 100 -5.58 -8.87 8.06
CA VAL A 100 -7.03 -9.05 8.02
C VAL A 100 -7.52 -8.75 6.61
N LEU A 101 -8.25 -9.68 6.00
CA LEU A 101 -8.64 -9.62 4.58
C LEU A 101 -9.35 -8.31 4.21
N ASP A 102 -10.23 -7.83 5.07
CA ASP A 102 -11.01 -6.62 4.83
C ASP A 102 -10.15 -5.34 4.81
N ILE A 103 -8.99 -5.35 5.49
CA ILE A 103 -8.07 -4.19 5.51
C ILE A 103 -7.29 -4.08 4.21
N ASN A 104 -7.03 -5.21 3.53
CA ASN A 104 -6.29 -5.24 2.27
C ASN A 104 -7.18 -5.04 1.03
N TYR A 105 -8.44 -4.70 1.23
CA TYR A 105 -9.34 -4.44 0.11
C TYR A 105 -9.14 -3.01 -0.41
N THR A 106 -8.91 -2.90 -1.71
CA THR A 106 -8.62 -1.62 -2.37
C THR A 106 -9.55 -1.44 -3.56
N HIS A 107 -10.17 -0.26 -3.66
CA HIS A 107 -10.95 0.12 -4.83
C HIS A 107 -10.04 0.71 -5.90
N ILE A 108 -10.09 0.15 -7.12
CA ILE A 108 -9.44 0.73 -8.30
C ILE A 108 -10.51 1.45 -9.11
N VAL A 109 -10.40 2.75 -9.23
CA VAL A 109 -11.32 3.58 -10.03
C VAL A 109 -10.63 4.00 -11.31
N LEU A 110 -11.25 3.69 -12.45
CA LEU A 110 -10.77 4.07 -13.76
C LEU A 110 -11.33 5.45 -14.15
N ILE A 111 -10.45 6.40 -14.38
CA ILE A 111 -10.82 7.77 -14.74
C ILE A 111 -10.38 8.02 -16.19
N PRO A 112 -11.30 8.39 -17.10
CA PRO A 112 -10.93 8.69 -18.48
C PRO A 112 -10.07 9.97 -18.56
N LYS A 113 -8.94 9.90 -19.25
CA LYS A 113 -8.04 11.04 -19.49
C LYS A 113 -8.66 12.09 -20.39
N VAL A 114 -9.60 11.70 -21.25
CA VAL A 114 -10.25 12.57 -22.23
C VAL A 114 -11.76 12.51 -22.10
N LYS A 115 -12.45 13.65 -22.35
CA LYS A 115 -13.90 13.77 -22.15
C LYS A 115 -14.76 12.98 -23.18
N LYS A 116 -14.20 12.61 -24.33
CA LYS A 116 -14.90 11.82 -25.36
C LYS A 116 -13.99 10.70 -25.82
N LEU A 117 -14.34 9.49 -25.44
CA LEU A 117 -13.68 8.27 -25.90
C LEU A 117 -14.51 7.67 -27.04
N GLY A 118 -13.96 7.67 -28.26
CA GLY A 118 -14.61 7.02 -29.41
C GLY A 118 -14.50 5.51 -29.37
N LYS A 119 -13.36 4.99 -28.90
CA LYS A 119 -13.08 3.58 -28.65
C LYS A 119 -12.19 3.50 -27.40
N TRP A 120 -12.55 2.63 -26.46
CA TRP A 120 -11.80 2.48 -25.20
C TRP A 120 -10.44 1.86 -25.48
N GLN A 121 -9.39 2.54 -25.01
CA GLN A 121 -8.04 2.00 -24.89
C GLN A 121 -7.56 2.20 -23.45
N ILE A 122 -6.81 1.25 -22.91
CA ILE A 122 -6.30 1.31 -21.53
C ILE A 122 -5.39 2.52 -21.32
N SER A 123 -4.65 2.92 -22.37
CA SER A 123 -3.84 4.14 -22.38
C SER A 123 -4.63 5.42 -22.11
N ASP A 124 -5.95 5.40 -22.32
CA ASP A 124 -6.85 6.54 -22.12
C ASP A 124 -7.43 6.60 -20.71
N LEU A 125 -7.06 5.67 -19.85
CA LEU A 125 -7.52 5.55 -18.48
C LEU A 125 -6.39 5.87 -17.49
N LEU A 126 -6.76 6.54 -16.40
CA LEU A 126 -5.93 6.68 -15.20
C LEU A 126 -6.53 5.78 -14.13
N ALA A 127 -5.71 4.91 -13.54
CA ALA A 127 -6.10 4.17 -12.35
C ALA A 127 -5.87 5.03 -11.10
N TYR A 128 -6.89 5.20 -10.29
CA TYR A 128 -6.80 5.80 -8.95
C TYR A 128 -7.04 4.71 -7.92
N VAL A 129 -6.15 4.60 -6.96
CA VAL A 129 -6.18 3.60 -5.88
C VAL A 129 -6.53 4.31 -4.59
N THR A 130 -7.60 3.91 -3.92
CA THR A 130 -8.04 4.43 -2.61
C THR A 130 -8.06 3.31 -1.60
#